data_f603f7d49f5e8badcff22f0f8c1ede08
#
_entry.id   f603f7d49f5e8badcff22f0f8c1ede08
#
_cell.length_a   1.000
_cell.length_b   1.000
_cell.length_c   1.000
_cell.angle_alpha   90.00
_cell.angle_beta   90.00
_cell.angle_gamma   90.00
#
_symmetry.space_group_name_H-M   'P 1'
#
loop_
_entity.id
_entity.type
_entity.pdbx_description
1 polymer ?
#
loop_
_entity_poly.entity_id
_entity_poly.type
_entity_poly.pdbx_seq_one_letter_code
_entity_poly.pdbx_strand_id
1 'polypeptide(L)'
;MASQGPVNPSHATFDLFVQAQTCKDVKHHFTQLCRQLEIDPQDFGSFYAKLKERLNYWKAKALWTKLDKRASHEDYQQGKVCTKNKCLVLGAGPCGLRVAIELSLLGAQVVLLEKRETFSRNNVLHLWPYTIYDLRELGAKKFYGKFCSGSLDHISIRQLQLILLKVALLLGVEVHTGVEFQGLIEPSGENGWMAKLQPRSHPAAAFQFDDISETGYPYYRDFWHRVPPTCCSNLLFELA
;
A
#
# COMPACT_ATOMS: atom_id res chain seq x y z
N MET A 1 36.16 17.64 14.76
CA MET A 1 35.18 16.60 15.11
C MET A 1 33.82 17.27 15.21
N ALA A 2 32.96 17.13 14.24
CA ALA A 2 31.63 17.71 14.29
C ALA A 2 30.81 16.92 15.33
N SER A 3 30.31 17.57 16.37
CA SER A 3 29.42 17.02 17.37
C SER A 3 28.15 16.54 16.63
N GLN A 4 27.92 15.22 16.58
CA GLN A 4 26.66 14.68 16.16
C GLN A 4 25.61 15.15 17.17
N GLY A 5 24.76 16.09 16.76
CA GLY A 5 23.60 16.47 17.55
C GLY A 5 22.72 15.25 17.85
N PRO A 6 21.80 15.33 18.83
CA PRO A 6 20.97 14.20 19.23
C PRO A 6 20.24 13.63 18.02
N VAL A 7 20.46 12.34 17.77
CA VAL A 7 19.82 11.61 16.66
C VAL A 7 18.30 11.67 16.88
N ASN A 8 17.58 12.28 15.96
CA ASN A 8 16.12 12.34 16.04
C ASN A 8 15.57 10.90 16.04
N PRO A 9 14.84 10.44 17.08
CA PRO A 9 14.39 9.07 17.21
C PRO A 9 13.50 8.62 16.04
N SER A 10 12.76 9.53 15.39
CA SER A 10 11.94 9.20 14.23
C SER A 10 12.75 8.78 13.00
N HIS A 11 13.97 9.33 12.84
CA HIS A 11 14.86 8.92 11.75
C HIS A 11 15.34 7.48 11.92
N ALA A 12 15.72 7.10 13.15
CA ALA A 12 16.11 5.72 13.45
C ALA A 12 14.94 4.75 13.27
N THR A 13 13.74 5.12 13.74
CA THR A 13 12.52 4.31 13.57
C THR A 13 12.15 4.15 12.10
N PHE A 14 12.29 5.18 11.28
CA PHE A 14 12.06 5.07 9.83
C PHE A 14 13.09 4.15 9.18
N ASP A 15 14.35 4.22 9.57
CA ASP A 15 15.38 3.29 9.06
C ASP A 15 15.04 1.83 9.42
N LEU A 16 14.55 1.56 10.63
CA LEU A 16 14.06 0.23 11.03
C LEU A 16 12.83 -0.19 10.22
N PHE A 17 11.88 0.70 10.02
CA PHE A 17 10.72 0.46 9.16
C PHE A 17 11.13 0.04 7.74
N VAL A 18 12.03 0.78 7.12
CA VAL A 18 12.53 0.47 5.75
C VAL A 18 13.24 -0.88 5.72
N GLN A 19 14.00 -1.24 6.78
CA GLN A 19 14.78 -2.47 6.85
C GLN A 19 13.97 -3.69 7.30
N ALA A 20 12.78 -3.50 7.88
CA ALA A 20 11.96 -4.58 8.42
C ALA A 20 11.71 -5.70 7.39
N GLN A 21 11.83 -6.96 7.84
CA GLN A 21 11.75 -8.16 7.01
C GLN A 21 10.50 -9.01 7.30
N THR A 22 9.65 -8.58 8.25
CA THR A 22 8.38 -9.24 8.56
C THR A 22 7.23 -8.24 8.50
N CYS A 23 6.03 -8.74 8.21
CA CYS A 23 4.81 -7.90 8.22
C CYS A 23 4.57 -7.28 9.60
N LYS A 24 4.82 -8.04 10.68
CA LYS A 24 4.69 -7.58 12.06
C LYS A 24 5.63 -6.41 12.36
N ASP A 25 6.91 -6.52 11.99
CA ASP A 25 7.90 -5.47 12.24
C ASP A 25 7.61 -4.23 11.40
N VAL A 26 7.19 -4.38 10.13
CA VAL A 26 6.77 -3.25 9.28
C VAL A 26 5.64 -2.47 9.96
N LYS A 27 4.59 -3.15 10.40
CA LYS A 27 3.44 -2.52 11.07
C LYS A 27 3.83 -1.91 12.42
N HIS A 28 4.67 -2.61 13.20
CA HIS A 28 5.15 -2.10 14.49
C HIS A 28 5.93 -0.81 14.34
N HIS A 29 6.93 -0.78 13.47
CA HIS A 29 7.74 0.41 13.25
C HIS A 29 6.96 1.55 12.60
N PHE A 30 5.99 1.24 11.73
CA PHE A 30 5.09 2.25 11.18
C PHE A 30 4.24 2.91 12.28
N THR A 31 3.61 2.11 13.15
CA THR A 31 2.83 2.63 14.28
C THR A 31 3.68 3.46 15.23
N GLN A 32 4.91 2.99 15.54
CA GLN A 32 5.85 3.73 16.37
C GLN A 32 6.26 5.06 15.71
N LEU A 33 6.51 5.06 14.41
CA LEU A 33 6.84 6.25 13.63
C LEU A 33 5.70 7.29 13.69
N CYS A 34 4.46 6.86 13.45
CA CYS A 34 3.29 7.75 13.51
C CYS A 34 3.13 8.37 14.90
N ARG A 35 3.33 7.60 15.97
CA ARG A 35 3.30 8.11 17.35
C ARG A 35 4.41 9.15 17.63
N GLN A 36 5.65 8.88 17.20
CA GLN A 36 6.77 9.79 17.38
C GLN A 36 6.61 11.09 16.60
N LEU A 37 5.95 11.03 15.46
CA LEU A 37 5.66 12.19 14.63
C LEU A 37 4.32 12.85 14.98
N GLU A 38 3.55 12.30 15.93
CA GLU A 38 2.22 12.78 16.32
C GLU A 38 1.28 12.92 15.11
N ILE A 39 1.27 11.90 14.23
CA ILE A 39 0.45 11.85 13.03
C ILE A 39 -0.59 10.73 13.19
N ASP A 40 -1.84 11.05 12.92
CA ASP A 40 -2.91 10.06 12.85
C ASP A 40 -2.94 9.43 11.44
N PRO A 41 -2.67 8.12 11.30
CA PRO A 41 -2.77 7.44 10.01
C PRO A 41 -4.20 7.37 9.45
N GLN A 42 -5.22 7.60 10.28
CA GLN A 42 -6.62 7.65 9.85
C GLN A 42 -7.03 9.02 9.27
N ASP A 43 -6.21 10.06 9.45
CA ASP A 43 -6.41 11.35 8.80
C ASP A 43 -5.94 11.28 7.33
N PHE A 44 -6.65 10.50 6.57
CA PHE A 44 -6.34 10.12 5.19
C PHE A 44 -5.98 11.34 4.31
N GLY A 45 -6.79 12.40 4.35
CA GLY A 45 -6.62 13.56 3.46
C GLY A 45 -5.34 14.38 3.71
N SER A 46 -4.77 14.31 4.93
CA SER A 46 -3.59 15.10 5.30
C SER A 46 -2.37 14.24 5.70
N PHE A 47 -2.55 12.93 5.85
CA PHE A 47 -1.54 12.02 6.36
C PHE A 47 -0.20 12.10 5.62
N TYR A 48 -0.21 11.92 4.29
CA TYR A 48 1.01 11.91 3.49
C TYR A 48 1.75 13.26 3.53
N ALA A 49 1.01 14.37 3.48
CA ALA A 49 1.59 15.71 3.57
C ALA A 49 2.26 15.95 4.94
N LYS A 50 1.58 15.61 6.04
CA LYS A 50 2.12 15.71 7.41
C LYS A 50 3.34 14.80 7.61
N LEU A 51 3.30 13.59 7.07
CA LEU A 51 4.41 12.65 7.13
C LEU A 51 5.66 13.21 6.45
N LYS A 52 5.53 13.78 5.26
CA LYS A 52 6.63 14.41 4.53
C LYS A 52 7.21 15.62 5.25
N GLU A 53 6.35 16.46 5.81
CA GLU A 53 6.76 17.65 6.54
C GLU A 53 7.59 17.28 7.78
N ARG A 54 7.10 16.34 8.60
CA ARG A 54 7.73 15.97 9.87
C ARG A 54 8.92 15.02 9.72
N LEU A 55 8.95 14.24 8.63
CA LEU A 55 10.04 13.31 8.33
C LEU A 55 10.82 13.76 7.09
N ASN A 56 11.65 14.78 7.26
CA ASN A 56 12.31 15.52 6.16
C ASN A 56 13.81 15.30 6.01
N TYR A 57 14.41 14.27 6.67
CA TYR A 57 15.82 14.00 6.52
C TYR A 57 16.16 13.34 5.16
N TRP A 58 17.47 13.30 4.81
CA TRP A 58 17.93 13.01 3.44
C TRP A 58 17.45 11.67 2.86
N LYS A 59 17.37 10.58 3.68
CA LYS A 59 16.88 9.28 3.20
C LYS A 59 15.38 9.31 2.90
N ALA A 60 14.61 9.96 3.75
CA ALA A 60 13.18 10.11 3.56
C ALA A 60 12.90 11.02 2.35
N LYS A 61 13.59 12.15 2.23
CA LYS A 61 13.47 13.06 1.06
C LYS A 61 13.72 12.35 -0.26
N ALA A 62 14.71 11.46 -0.32
CA ALA A 62 15.00 10.66 -1.52
C ALA A 62 13.83 9.73 -1.92
N LEU A 63 13.04 9.27 -0.94
CA LEU A 63 11.83 8.48 -1.19
C LEU A 63 10.66 9.39 -1.61
N TRP A 64 10.46 10.50 -0.88
CA TRP A 64 9.40 11.47 -1.21
C TRP A 64 9.53 12.01 -2.63
N THR A 65 10.73 12.33 -3.08
CA THR A 65 10.98 12.77 -4.46
C THR A 65 10.47 11.77 -5.51
N LYS A 66 10.62 10.46 -5.23
CA LYS A 66 10.13 9.42 -6.15
C LYS A 66 8.62 9.29 -6.11
N LEU A 67 8.03 9.23 -4.92
CA LEU A 67 6.58 9.11 -4.75
C LEU A 67 5.85 10.35 -5.28
N ASP A 68 6.38 11.55 -5.03
CA ASP A 68 5.83 12.80 -5.57
C ASP A 68 5.93 12.85 -7.09
N LYS A 69 7.06 12.42 -7.66
CA LYS A 69 7.19 12.31 -9.12
C LYS A 69 6.13 11.37 -9.70
N ARG A 70 5.91 10.21 -9.06
CA ARG A 70 4.85 9.30 -9.48
C ARG A 70 3.47 9.95 -9.38
N ALA A 71 3.15 10.53 -8.22
CA ALA A 71 1.85 11.19 -7.96
C ALA A 71 1.58 12.41 -8.86
N SER A 72 2.62 13.01 -9.45
CA SER A 72 2.49 14.16 -10.37
C SER A 72 2.13 13.76 -11.80
N HIS A 73 2.04 12.46 -12.12
CA HIS A 73 1.63 12.02 -13.45
C HIS A 73 0.20 12.51 -13.75
N GLU A 74 -0.05 12.88 -15.02
CA GLU A 74 -1.33 13.47 -15.46
C GLU A 74 -2.54 12.58 -15.17
N ASP A 75 -2.37 11.26 -15.24
CA ASP A 75 -3.43 10.28 -14.98
C ASP A 75 -4.00 10.38 -13.56
N TYR A 76 -3.21 10.80 -12.60
CA TYR A 76 -3.67 10.96 -11.21
C TYR A 76 -4.36 12.29 -10.93
N GLN A 77 -4.22 13.28 -11.83
CA GLN A 77 -4.81 14.60 -11.66
C GLN A 77 -4.57 15.19 -10.25
N GLN A 78 -3.36 15.01 -9.73
CA GLN A 78 -2.98 15.42 -8.37
C GLN A 78 -3.82 14.76 -7.27
N GLY A 79 -4.22 13.49 -7.44
CA GLY A 79 -5.06 12.76 -6.51
C GLY A 79 -6.52 13.21 -6.49
N LYS A 80 -7.03 13.84 -7.54
CA LYS A 80 -8.41 14.35 -7.59
C LYS A 80 -9.40 13.40 -8.25
N VAL A 81 -8.93 12.35 -8.90
CA VAL A 81 -9.78 11.41 -9.66
C VAL A 81 -10.78 10.71 -8.75
N CYS A 82 -10.33 10.23 -7.59
CA CYS A 82 -11.12 9.40 -6.68
C CYS A 82 -11.24 9.99 -5.26
N THR A 83 -11.15 11.31 -5.09
CA THR A 83 -11.12 11.97 -3.76
C THR A 83 -12.33 11.71 -2.88
N LYS A 84 -13.45 11.32 -3.45
CA LYS A 84 -14.69 11.00 -2.72
C LYS A 84 -14.91 9.50 -2.55
N ASN A 85 -14.07 8.68 -3.17
CA ASN A 85 -14.27 7.23 -3.18
C ASN A 85 -13.61 6.58 -1.98
N LYS A 86 -14.34 5.65 -1.37
CA LYS A 86 -13.86 4.75 -0.33
C LYS A 86 -13.78 3.35 -0.91
N CYS A 87 -12.59 2.78 -0.95
CA CYS A 87 -12.32 1.53 -1.62
C CYS A 87 -11.91 0.45 -0.63
N LEU A 88 -12.53 -0.72 -0.73
CA LEU A 88 -12.13 -1.92 0.00
C LEU A 88 -11.33 -2.83 -0.93
N VAL A 89 -10.12 -3.21 -0.51
CA VAL A 89 -9.25 -4.14 -1.25
C VAL A 89 -9.13 -5.44 -0.47
N LEU A 90 -9.42 -6.58 -1.12
CA LEU A 90 -9.34 -7.91 -0.52
C LEU A 90 -8.08 -8.63 -0.96
N GLY A 91 -7.21 -8.93 0.01
CA GLY A 91 -5.96 -9.64 -0.17
C GLY A 91 -4.74 -8.73 -0.28
N ALA A 92 -3.75 -8.95 0.60
CA ALA A 92 -2.44 -8.28 0.57
C ALA A 92 -1.41 -9.06 -0.28
N GLY A 93 -1.86 -9.66 -1.37
CA GLY A 93 -0.97 -10.17 -2.41
C GLY A 93 -0.26 -9.02 -3.14
N PRO A 94 0.76 -9.29 -3.98
CA PRO A 94 1.43 -8.24 -4.74
C PRO A 94 0.44 -7.39 -5.55
N CYS A 95 -0.55 -8.01 -6.20
CA CYS A 95 -1.56 -7.30 -6.98
C CYS A 95 -2.45 -6.41 -6.09
N GLY A 96 -2.97 -6.94 -4.96
CA GLY A 96 -3.83 -6.15 -4.06
C GLY A 96 -3.11 -4.97 -3.46
N LEU A 97 -1.88 -5.16 -3.00
CA LEU A 97 -1.06 -4.05 -2.50
C LEU A 97 -0.76 -3.03 -3.59
N ARG A 98 -0.50 -3.47 -4.83
CA ARG A 98 -0.24 -2.56 -5.95
C ARG A 98 -1.49 -1.77 -6.34
N VAL A 99 -2.67 -2.43 -6.37
CA VAL A 99 -3.97 -1.77 -6.58
C VAL A 99 -4.25 -0.74 -5.48
N ALA A 100 -4.03 -1.10 -4.21
CA ALA A 100 -4.24 -0.19 -3.10
C ALA A 100 -3.34 1.06 -3.19
N ILE A 101 -2.08 0.91 -3.61
CA ILE A 101 -1.18 2.03 -3.89
C ILE A 101 -1.73 2.92 -5.01
N GLU A 102 -2.19 2.32 -6.10
CA GLU A 102 -2.74 3.06 -7.24
C GLU A 102 -3.99 3.87 -6.86
N LEU A 103 -4.95 3.23 -6.18
CA LEU A 103 -6.15 3.89 -5.69
C LEU A 103 -5.82 5.06 -4.74
N SER A 104 -4.82 4.89 -3.87
CA SER A 104 -4.36 5.97 -2.99
C SER A 104 -3.74 7.13 -3.77
N LEU A 105 -2.96 6.87 -4.82
CA LEU A 105 -2.41 7.91 -5.70
C LEU A 105 -3.50 8.64 -6.49
N LEU A 106 -4.60 7.96 -6.82
CA LEU A 106 -5.80 8.55 -7.42
C LEU A 106 -6.62 9.39 -6.43
N GLY A 107 -6.31 9.31 -5.13
CA GLY A 107 -6.93 10.08 -4.06
C GLY A 107 -8.07 9.36 -3.32
N ALA A 108 -8.26 8.05 -3.52
CA ALA A 108 -9.26 7.28 -2.79
C ALA A 108 -8.83 6.99 -1.35
N GLN A 109 -9.78 6.91 -0.42
CA GLN A 109 -9.58 6.31 0.89
C GLN A 109 -9.58 4.79 0.74
N VAL A 110 -8.47 4.14 1.09
CA VAL A 110 -8.29 2.71 0.85
C VAL A 110 -8.12 1.94 2.13
N VAL A 111 -8.95 0.92 2.33
CA VAL A 111 -8.80 -0.11 3.37
C VAL A 111 -8.49 -1.44 2.70
N LEU A 112 -7.42 -2.09 3.13
CA LEU A 112 -6.99 -3.39 2.62
C LEU A 112 -7.09 -4.45 3.72
N LEU A 113 -7.79 -5.55 3.42
CA LEU A 113 -7.96 -6.69 4.32
C LEU A 113 -7.15 -7.88 3.83
N GLU A 114 -6.43 -8.55 4.73
CA GLU A 114 -5.72 -9.79 4.46
C GLU A 114 -6.08 -10.84 5.51
N LYS A 115 -6.53 -12.00 5.04
CA LYS A 115 -6.92 -13.12 5.92
C LYS A 115 -5.75 -13.66 6.75
N ARG A 116 -4.56 -13.69 6.19
CA ARG A 116 -3.36 -14.19 6.88
C ARG A 116 -2.77 -13.10 7.75
N GLU A 117 -2.26 -13.49 8.92
CA GLU A 117 -1.52 -12.57 9.79
C GLU A 117 -0.12 -12.26 9.25
N THR A 118 0.45 -13.17 8.48
CA THR A 118 1.82 -13.07 7.99
C THR A 118 1.95 -13.38 6.51
N PHE A 119 2.97 -12.83 5.88
CA PHE A 119 3.37 -13.17 4.52
C PHE A 119 4.29 -14.38 4.55
N SER A 120 3.76 -15.57 4.29
CA SER A 120 4.45 -16.85 4.44
C SER A 120 4.88 -17.50 3.12
N ARG A 121 4.45 -16.99 1.98
CA ARG A 121 4.80 -17.58 0.67
C ARG A 121 6.25 -17.32 0.31
N ASN A 122 6.99 -18.38 -0.03
CA ASN A 122 8.39 -18.33 -0.40
C ASN A 122 8.65 -18.51 -1.90
N ASN A 123 7.61 -18.59 -2.72
CA ASN A 123 7.75 -18.70 -4.17
C ASN A 123 8.60 -17.53 -4.70
N VAL A 124 9.48 -17.83 -5.62
CA VAL A 124 10.32 -16.84 -6.29
C VAL A 124 9.64 -16.44 -7.61
N LEU A 125 9.53 -15.15 -7.82
CA LEU A 125 8.98 -14.55 -9.03
C LEU A 125 10.12 -14.05 -9.90
N HIS A 126 9.99 -14.24 -11.19
CA HIS A 126 10.76 -13.54 -12.21
C HIS A 126 10.00 -12.28 -12.61
N LEU A 127 10.59 -11.12 -12.42
CA LEU A 127 9.96 -9.84 -12.73
C LEU A 127 10.33 -9.38 -14.15
N TRP A 128 9.34 -8.94 -14.88
CA TRP A 128 9.55 -8.28 -16.17
C TRP A 128 10.23 -6.91 -16.00
N PRO A 129 11.02 -6.44 -16.96
CA PRO A 129 11.75 -5.17 -16.87
C PRO A 129 10.86 -3.97 -16.53
N TYR A 130 9.66 -3.88 -17.10
CA TYR A 130 8.75 -2.78 -16.82
C TYR A 130 8.17 -2.84 -15.39
N THR A 131 7.91 -4.03 -14.83
CA THR A 131 7.52 -4.19 -13.42
C THR A 131 8.61 -3.70 -12.49
N ILE A 132 9.87 -4.02 -12.81
CA ILE A 132 11.04 -3.54 -12.06
C ILE A 132 11.12 -2.01 -12.13
N TYR A 133 10.86 -1.44 -13.31
CA TYR A 133 10.84 0.00 -13.50
C TYR A 133 9.75 0.65 -12.63
N ASP A 134 8.51 0.16 -12.65
CA ASP A 134 7.39 0.62 -11.82
C ASP A 134 7.75 0.58 -10.32
N LEU A 135 8.30 -0.54 -9.85
CA LEU A 135 8.72 -0.68 -8.46
C LEU A 135 9.85 0.27 -8.07
N ARG A 136 10.78 0.56 -8.99
CA ARG A 136 11.83 1.56 -8.78
C ARG A 136 11.28 2.98 -8.65
N GLU A 137 10.26 3.31 -9.41
CA GLU A 137 9.56 4.60 -9.28
C GLU A 137 8.84 4.72 -7.94
N LEU A 138 8.33 3.63 -7.39
CA LEU A 138 7.78 3.55 -6.04
C LEU A 138 8.86 3.54 -4.93
N GLY A 139 10.12 3.69 -5.27
CA GLY A 139 11.22 3.78 -4.30
C GLY A 139 11.85 2.46 -3.88
N ALA A 140 11.48 1.35 -4.48
CA ALA A 140 12.07 0.04 -4.18
C ALA A 140 13.56 0.02 -4.51
N LYS A 141 14.42 0.06 -3.50
CA LYS A 141 15.88 0.04 -3.65
C LYS A 141 16.50 -1.35 -3.56
N LYS A 142 15.80 -2.32 -2.97
CA LYS A 142 16.34 -3.67 -2.68
C LYS A 142 16.23 -4.66 -3.84
N PHE A 143 15.81 -4.23 -5.04
CA PHE A 143 15.79 -5.07 -6.24
C PHE A 143 17.16 -5.27 -6.89
N TYR A 144 18.21 -4.66 -6.33
CA TYR A 144 19.54 -4.66 -6.95
C TYR A 144 20.44 -5.84 -6.56
N GLY A 145 19.93 -6.77 -5.76
CA GLY A 145 20.65 -8.01 -5.47
C GLY A 145 20.47 -9.00 -6.63
N LYS A 146 21.55 -9.44 -7.26
CA LYS A 146 21.52 -10.60 -8.14
C LYS A 146 21.14 -11.82 -7.29
N PHE A 147 19.92 -12.32 -7.46
CA PHE A 147 19.42 -13.46 -6.68
C PHE A 147 19.92 -14.80 -7.20
N CYS A 148 20.32 -14.87 -8.47
CA CYS A 148 20.97 -16.01 -9.10
C CYS A 148 21.90 -15.53 -10.20
N SER A 149 22.84 -16.36 -10.59
CA SER A 149 23.86 -16.16 -11.63
C SER A 149 23.33 -15.99 -13.06
N GLY A 150 22.25 -15.25 -13.24
CA GLY A 150 21.64 -14.97 -14.54
C GLY A 150 21.19 -13.51 -14.66
N SER A 151 20.86 -13.10 -15.88
CA SER A 151 20.46 -11.72 -16.23
C SER A 151 19.05 -11.33 -15.74
N LEU A 152 18.37 -12.15 -14.95
CA LEU A 152 16.95 -12.02 -14.62
C LEU A 152 16.77 -11.64 -13.16
N ASP A 153 15.95 -10.60 -12.94
CA ASP A 153 15.64 -10.10 -11.60
C ASP A 153 14.59 -11.00 -10.94
N HIS A 154 15.02 -11.78 -9.95
CA HIS A 154 14.17 -12.67 -9.17
C HIS A 154 13.93 -12.09 -7.79
N ILE A 155 12.70 -12.21 -7.29
CA ILE A 155 12.32 -11.80 -5.94
C ILE A 155 11.34 -12.80 -5.32
N SER A 156 11.43 -13.06 -4.02
CA SER A 156 10.39 -13.84 -3.35
C SER A 156 9.09 -13.03 -3.24
N ILE A 157 7.94 -13.70 -3.37
CA ILE A 157 6.62 -13.07 -3.21
C ILE A 157 6.56 -12.32 -1.87
N ARG A 158 7.05 -12.92 -0.79
CA ARG A 158 7.09 -12.29 0.54
C ARG A 158 7.86 -10.98 0.54
N GLN A 159 9.01 -10.93 -0.11
CA GLN A 159 9.82 -9.72 -0.16
C GLN A 159 9.14 -8.63 -0.99
N LEU A 160 8.53 -9.00 -2.10
CA LEU A 160 7.73 -8.08 -2.92
C LEU A 160 6.54 -7.51 -2.13
N GLN A 161 5.80 -8.36 -1.42
CA GLN A 161 4.70 -7.93 -0.54
C GLN A 161 5.18 -6.94 0.52
N LEU A 162 6.33 -7.19 1.17
CA LEU A 162 6.88 -6.29 2.19
C LEU A 162 7.27 -4.92 1.63
N ILE A 163 7.80 -4.88 0.42
CA ILE A 163 8.14 -3.62 -0.26
C ILE A 163 6.86 -2.82 -0.55
N LEU A 164 5.87 -3.47 -1.17
CA LEU A 164 4.61 -2.83 -1.51
C LEU A 164 3.81 -2.43 -0.25
N LEU A 165 3.83 -3.25 0.80
CA LEU A 165 3.20 -2.91 2.09
C LEU A 165 3.78 -1.61 2.67
N LYS A 166 5.10 -1.45 2.64
CA LYS A 166 5.74 -0.23 3.13
C LYS A 166 5.29 1.00 2.34
N VAL A 167 5.23 0.90 1.02
CA VAL A 167 4.76 1.99 0.17
C VAL A 167 3.28 2.30 0.44
N ALA A 168 2.44 1.28 0.51
CA ALA A 168 1.01 1.43 0.79
C ALA A 168 0.77 2.18 2.11
N LEU A 169 1.44 1.77 3.19
CA LEU A 169 1.34 2.42 4.50
C LEU A 169 1.79 3.89 4.45
N LEU A 170 2.88 4.20 3.75
CA LEU A 170 3.38 5.58 3.60
C LEU A 170 2.43 6.48 2.80
N LEU A 171 1.62 5.91 1.91
CA LEU A 171 0.59 6.62 1.15
C LEU A 171 -0.76 6.69 1.88
N GLY A 172 -0.85 6.18 3.11
CA GLY A 172 -2.06 6.25 3.93
C GLY A 172 -3.06 5.13 3.69
N VAL A 173 -2.67 4.04 3.04
CA VAL A 173 -3.52 2.83 2.96
C VAL A 173 -3.65 2.20 4.34
N GLU A 174 -4.87 1.97 4.80
CA GLU A 174 -5.15 1.26 6.04
C GLU A 174 -5.09 -0.26 5.79
N VAL A 175 -4.13 -0.97 6.41
CA VAL A 175 -3.90 -2.39 6.15
C VAL A 175 -4.16 -3.24 7.39
N HIS A 176 -5.15 -4.13 7.29
CA HIS A 176 -5.52 -5.10 8.32
C HIS A 176 -5.14 -6.51 7.92
N THR A 177 -4.36 -7.18 8.75
CA THR A 177 -3.95 -8.58 8.61
C THR A 177 -4.62 -9.45 9.67
N GLY A 178 -4.88 -10.72 9.38
CA GLY A 178 -5.65 -11.61 10.27
C GLY A 178 -7.15 -11.33 10.22
N VAL A 179 -7.64 -10.71 9.14
CA VAL A 179 -9.05 -10.33 8.96
C VAL A 179 -9.58 -11.00 7.71
N GLU A 180 -10.58 -11.87 7.90
CA GLU A 180 -11.21 -12.59 6.80
C GLU A 180 -12.50 -11.91 6.36
N PHE A 181 -12.63 -11.66 5.08
CA PHE A 181 -13.87 -11.21 4.46
C PHE A 181 -14.83 -12.41 4.33
N GLN A 182 -16.06 -12.25 4.81
CA GLN A 182 -17.10 -13.28 4.84
C GLN A 182 -18.27 -12.99 3.89
N GLY A 183 -18.32 -11.79 3.32
CA GLY A 183 -19.37 -11.37 2.41
C GLY A 183 -19.72 -9.90 2.53
N LEU A 184 -20.63 -9.45 1.69
CA LEU A 184 -21.12 -8.08 1.63
C LEU A 184 -22.35 -7.90 2.54
N ILE A 185 -22.50 -6.69 3.04
CA ILE A 185 -23.72 -6.17 3.63
C ILE A 185 -24.24 -5.09 2.70
N GLU A 186 -25.43 -5.32 2.14
CA GLU A 186 -26.06 -4.39 1.21
C GLU A 186 -26.40 -3.05 1.87
N PRO A 187 -26.37 -1.95 1.11
CA PRO A 187 -26.79 -0.65 1.60
C PRO A 187 -28.20 -0.69 2.17
N SER A 188 -28.39 -0.06 3.34
CA SER A 188 -29.72 0.06 3.97
C SER A 188 -29.86 1.45 4.61
N GLY A 189 -30.90 2.19 4.24
CA GLY A 189 -31.11 3.56 4.70
C GLY A 189 -29.99 4.49 4.28
N GLU A 190 -29.32 5.12 5.25
CA GLU A 190 -28.19 6.03 5.02
C GLU A 190 -26.82 5.30 4.95
N ASN A 191 -26.79 4.00 5.23
CA ASN A 191 -25.55 3.23 5.22
C ASN A 191 -25.18 2.79 3.81
N GLY A 192 -23.90 2.94 3.43
CA GLY A 192 -23.33 2.40 2.20
C GLY A 192 -23.02 0.89 2.30
N TRP A 193 -22.29 0.37 1.35
CA TRP A 193 -21.78 -1.00 1.40
C TRP A 193 -20.85 -1.22 2.58
N MET A 194 -21.00 -2.35 3.28
CA MET A 194 -20.12 -2.77 4.35
C MET A 194 -19.71 -4.23 4.18
N ALA A 195 -18.64 -4.63 4.88
CA ALA A 195 -18.13 -6.00 4.84
C ALA A 195 -18.48 -6.78 6.11
N LYS A 196 -18.95 -8.02 5.94
CA LYS A 196 -18.95 -9.02 7.02
C LYS A 196 -17.55 -9.53 7.24
N LEU A 197 -17.00 -9.35 8.43
CA LEU A 197 -15.63 -9.71 8.75
C LEU A 197 -15.54 -10.78 9.84
N GLN A 198 -14.44 -11.51 9.83
CA GLN A 198 -14.01 -12.36 10.92
C GLN A 198 -12.62 -11.90 11.38
N PRO A 199 -12.43 -11.49 12.66
CA PRO A 199 -13.43 -11.44 13.75
C PRO A 199 -14.50 -10.35 13.53
N ARG A 200 -15.75 -10.61 13.96
CA ARG A 200 -16.89 -9.70 13.76
C ARG A 200 -16.74 -8.34 14.44
N SER A 201 -15.97 -8.28 15.51
CA SER A 201 -15.71 -7.06 16.28
C SER A 201 -14.57 -6.21 15.70
N HIS A 202 -14.05 -6.56 14.54
CA HIS A 202 -12.95 -5.81 13.94
C HIS A 202 -13.39 -4.40 13.53
N PRO A 203 -12.63 -3.33 13.85
CA PRO A 203 -13.01 -1.96 13.53
C PRO A 203 -13.33 -1.71 12.04
N ALA A 204 -12.64 -2.36 11.14
CA ALA A 204 -12.89 -2.24 9.70
C ALA A 204 -14.27 -2.76 9.26
N ALA A 205 -15.03 -3.48 10.12
CA ALA A 205 -16.40 -3.88 9.82
C ALA A 205 -17.38 -2.67 9.75
N ALA A 206 -17.02 -1.55 10.37
CA ALA A 206 -17.77 -0.30 10.29
C ALA A 206 -17.39 0.57 9.08
N PHE A 207 -16.38 0.18 8.30
CA PHE A 207 -15.97 0.92 7.13
C PHE A 207 -17.03 0.79 6.03
N GLN A 208 -17.60 1.92 5.64
CA GLN A 208 -18.51 2.01 4.49
C GLN A 208 -17.69 2.33 3.25
N PHE A 209 -17.92 1.60 2.17
CA PHE A 209 -17.17 1.76 0.93
C PHE A 209 -18.10 1.89 -0.29
N ASP A 210 -17.60 2.51 -1.32
CA ASP A 210 -18.27 2.70 -2.61
C ASP A 210 -17.88 1.60 -3.59
N ASP A 211 -16.61 1.17 -3.52
CA ASP A 211 -16.00 0.21 -4.43
C ASP A 211 -15.24 -0.89 -3.69
N ILE A 212 -15.26 -2.10 -4.26
CA ILE A 212 -14.51 -3.25 -3.76
C ILE A 212 -13.62 -3.84 -4.86
N SER A 213 -12.37 -4.15 -4.53
CA SER A 213 -11.44 -4.86 -5.40
C SER A 213 -10.98 -6.15 -4.73
N GLU A 214 -11.25 -7.29 -5.38
CA GLU A 214 -10.81 -8.61 -4.92
C GLU A 214 -9.68 -9.12 -5.81
N THR A 215 -8.52 -9.41 -5.20
CA THR A 215 -7.36 -9.95 -5.90
C THR A 215 -7.16 -11.41 -5.55
N GLY A 216 -7.67 -12.31 -6.38
CA GLY A 216 -7.45 -13.75 -6.18
C GLY A 216 -8.52 -14.72 -6.65
N TYR A 217 -9.64 -14.24 -7.20
CA TYR A 217 -10.68 -15.10 -7.78
C TYR A 217 -11.08 -14.67 -9.18
N PRO A 218 -11.21 -15.60 -10.15
CA PRO A 218 -11.50 -15.27 -11.55
C PRO A 218 -12.95 -14.92 -11.86
N TYR A 219 -13.82 -14.73 -10.88
CA TYR A 219 -15.27 -14.69 -11.08
C TYR A 219 -15.95 -13.31 -11.12
N TYR A 220 -15.22 -12.19 -10.97
CA TYR A 220 -15.85 -10.87 -11.01
C TYR A 220 -15.43 -10.06 -12.24
N ARG A 221 -15.90 -10.50 -13.42
CA ARG A 221 -15.73 -9.78 -14.69
C ARG A 221 -16.57 -8.51 -14.79
N ASP A 222 -17.63 -8.40 -14.00
CA ASP A 222 -18.63 -7.33 -14.15
C ASP A 222 -18.37 -6.06 -13.31
N PHE A 223 -17.40 -6.12 -12.41
CA PHE A 223 -17.11 -5.02 -11.50
C PHE A 223 -16.30 -3.88 -12.15
N TRP A 224 -15.44 -4.19 -13.11
CA TRP A 224 -14.54 -3.25 -13.78
C TRP A 224 -15.22 -2.25 -14.72
N HIS A 225 -16.51 -2.40 -14.98
CA HIS A 225 -17.27 -1.47 -15.84
C HIS A 225 -17.63 -0.14 -15.16
N ARG A 226 -17.40 0.03 -13.87
CA ARG A 226 -17.71 1.26 -13.11
C ARG A 226 -16.50 2.14 -12.81
N VAL A 227 -15.28 1.62 -12.92
CA VAL A 227 -14.05 2.43 -12.82
C VAL A 227 -13.77 3.02 -14.20
N PRO A 228 -13.50 4.32 -14.33
CA PRO A 228 -13.23 4.92 -15.64
C PRO A 228 -12.17 4.11 -16.39
N PRO A 229 -12.37 3.80 -17.70
CA PRO A 229 -11.48 2.95 -18.48
C PRO A 229 -10.02 3.43 -18.51
N THR A 230 -9.79 4.70 -18.24
CA THR A 230 -8.47 5.34 -18.23
C THR A 230 -7.59 4.94 -17.04
N CYS A 231 -8.17 4.45 -15.93
CA CYS A 231 -7.39 4.15 -14.73
C CYS A 231 -6.94 2.68 -14.60
N CYS A 232 -7.65 1.73 -15.20
CA CYS A 232 -7.46 0.30 -14.92
C CYS A 232 -7.03 -0.54 -16.12
N SER A 233 -7.21 -0.08 -17.35
CA SER A 233 -6.97 -0.87 -18.55
C SER A 233 -5.51 -1.26 -18.80
N ASN A 234 -4.55 -0.51 -18.26
CA ASN A 234 -3.12 -0.77 -18.48
C ASN A 234 -2.43 -1.57 -17.36
N LEU A 235 -3.05 -1.74 -16.19
CA LEU A 235 -2.39 -2.36 -15.04
C LEU A 235 -2.79 -3.82 -14.80
N LEU A 236 -3.97 -4.24 -15.26
CA LEU A 236 -4.53 -5.57 -14.95
C LEU A 236 -4.24 -6.65 -15.99
N PHE A 237 -4.04 -6.28 -17.23
CA PHE A 237 -3.72 -7.23 -18.29
C PHE A 237 -2.28 -7.74 -18.27
N GLU A 238 -1.39 -7.09 -17.50
CA GLU A 238 0.05 -7.38 -17.51
C GLU A 238 0.57 -8.11 -16.28
N LEU A 239 -0.26 -8.38 -15.28
CA LEU A 239 0.11 -9.11 -14.04
C LEU A 239 -0.53 -10.52 -13.92
N ALA A 240 -1.30 -10.95 -14.92
CA ALA A 240 -1.91 -12.28 -14.97
C ALA A 240 -0.98 -13.30 -15.67
#